data_4c70eeab386240e24f25090f4f9220e3
#
_entry.id   4c70eeab386240e24f25090f4f9220e3
#
_cell.length_a   1.000
_cell.length_b   1.000
_cell.length_c   1.000
_cell.angle_alpha   90.00
_cell.angle_beta   90.00
_cell.angle_gamma   90.00
#
_symmetry.space_group_name_H-M   'P 1'
#
loop_
_entity.id
_entity.type
_entity.pdbx_description
1 polymer ?
#
loop_
_entity_poly.entity_id
_entity_poly.type
_entity_poly.pdbx_seq_one_letter_code
_entity_poly.pdbx_strand_id
1 'polypeptide(L)'
;PMMQKFFDGEYASIFMYVGAIQSFVNSGKYGPDKQHIAPMPTFENKAAYISTWGYVLNSASKNKAAAQKFLKYAASEQGELDYTEMTSRLPARTDVLESDELAAMDLPGLDEIKEYVDNTELLARPMAPQAMEFISEMGSLFQQYVSDELTLDSFCEKAQKAVDTYVVK
;
A
#
# COMPACT_ATOMS: atom_id res chain seq x y z
N PRO A 1 9.05 17.14 -1.50
CA PRO A 1 8.22 15.94 -1.45
C PRO A 1 7.58 15.77 -0.06
N MET A 2 6.37 15.21 0.01
CA MET A 2 5.58 15.09 1.25
C MET A 2 6.35 14.42 2.41
N MET A 3 7.04 13.31 2.17
CA MET A 3 7.83 12.62 3.19
C MET A 3 8.91 13.51 3.81
N GLN A 4 9.60 14.35 3.03
CA GLN A 4 10.63 15.23 3.58
C GLN A 4 10.02 16.25 4.55
N LYS A 5 8.89 16.85 4.20
CA LYS A 5 8.18 17.80 5.07
C LYS A 5 7.72 17.14 6.39
N PHE A 6 7.28 15.90 6.33
CA PHE A 6 6.97 15.14 7.53
C PHE A 6 8.22 14.88 8.38
N PHE A 7 9.34 14.48 7.76
CA PHE A 7 10.61 14.32 8.48
C PHE A 7 11.14 15.62 9.11
N ASP A 8 10.87 16.74 8.48
CA ASP A 8 11.27 18.05 8.98
C ASP A 8 10.31 18.61 10.06
N GLY A 9 9.22 17.87 10.36
CA GLY A 9 8.24 18.25 11.37
C GLY A 9 7.22 19.31 10.91
N GLU A 10 7.15 19.58 9.60
CA GLU A 10 6.14 20.50 9.03
C GLU A 10 4.74 19.90 9.04
N TYR A 11 4.63 18.56 9.01
CA TYR A 11 3.37 17.83 9.06
C TYR A 11 3.30 16.96 10.31
N ALA A 12 2.16 17.01 11.02
CA ALA A 12 1.91 16.18 12.19
C ALA A 12 1.65 14.71 11.81
N SER A 13 1.05 14.45 10.64
CA SER A 13 0.78 13.12 10.13
C SER A 13 0.74 13.10 8.60
N ILE A 14 0.99 11.94 8.01
CA ILE A 14 0.82 11.70 6.57
C ILE A 14 0.18 10.33 6.34
N PHE A 15 -0.60 10.21 5.28
CA PHE A 15 -1.05 8.91 4.79
C PHE A 15 0.04 8.29 3.93
N MET A 16 0.44 7.05 4.28
CA MET A 16 1.51 6.38 3.58
C MET A 16 1.26 4.86 3.53
N TYR A 17 1.80 4.20 2.53
CA TYR A 17 1.80 2.74 2.46
C TYR A 17 2.86 2.14 3.38
N VAL A 18 2.59 0.96 3.93
CA VAL A 18 3.47 0.30 4.92
C VAL A 18 4.91 0.09 4.43
N GLY A 19 5.12 -0.14 3.13
CA GLY A 19 6.47 -0.27 2.56
C GLY A 19 7.35 0.99 2.63
N ALA A 20 6.81 2.13 3.10
CA ALA A 20 7.61 3.34 3.36
C ALA A 20 8.37 3.27 4.69
N ILE A 21 8.06 2.30 5.58
CA ILE A 21 8.65 2.21 6.91
C ILE A 21 10.18 2.20 6.88
N GLN A 22 10.79 1.52 5.91
CA GLN A 22 12.25 1.50 5.76
C GLN A 22 12.85 2.90 5.57
N SER A 23 12.12 3.80 4.89
CA SER A 23 12.55 5.20 4.74
C SER A 23 12.49 5.96 6.08
N PHE A 24 11.50 5.66 6.92
CA PHE A 24 11.40 6.24 8.27
C PHE A 24 12.51 5.73 9.18
N VAL A 25 12.78 4.42 9.17
CA VAL A 25 13.88 3.80 9.92
C VAL A 25 15.21 4.41 9.49
N ASN A 26 15.48 4.47 8.18
CA ASN A 26 16.72 5.02 7.63
C ASN A 26 16.90 6.52 7.92
N SER A 27 15.82 7.26 8.16
CA SER A 27 15.89 8.67 8.56
C SER A 27 16.37 8.86 10.01
N GLY A 28 16.40 7.78 10.82
CA GLY A 28 16.70 7.81 12.26
C GLY A 28 15.59 8.47 13.10
N LYS A 29 14.43 8.74 12.51
CA LYS A 29 13.30 9.43 13.16
C LYS A 29 12.16 8.48 13.54
N TYR A 30 12.28 7.18 13.29
CA TYR A 30 11.32 6.17 13.71
C TYR A 30 11.58 5.73 15.16
N GLY A 31 10.51 5.53 15.94
CA GLY A 31 10.59 5.00 17.30
C GLY A 31 9.48 5.53 18.22
N PRO A 32 9.37 5.01 19.46
CA PRO A 32 8.26 5.30 20.39
C PRO A 32 8.05 6.79 20.69
N ASP A 33 9.15 7.52 20.88
CA ASP A 33 9.13 8.96 21.17
C ASP A 33 9.36 9.83 19.93
N LYS A 34 9.14 9.25 18.76
CA LYS A 34 9.41 9.87 17.47
C LYS A 34 8.23 9.61 16.52
N GLN A 35 8.52 9.56 15.23
CA GLN A 35 7.56 9.17 14.22
C GLN A 35 7.30 7.65 14.27
N HIS A 36 6.06 7.24 14.20
CA HIS A 36 5.65 5.84 14.22
C HIS A 36 4.42 5.61 13.33
N ILE A 37 4.07 4.35 13.15
CA ILE A 37 2.86 3.95 12.43
C ILE A 37 1.66 4.09 13.34
N ALA A 38 0.57 4.61 12.81
CA ALA A 38 -0.73 4.63 13.46
C ALA A 38 -1.80 4.09 12.49
N PRO A 39 -2.86 3.46 13.01
CA PRO A 39 -4.00 3.07 12.20
C PRO A 39 -4.61 4.26 11.44
N MET A 40 -5.20 3.98 10.28
CA MET A 40 -5.99 4.97 9.55
C MET A 40 -7.14 5.48 10.41
N PRO A 41 -7.49 6.77 10.35
CA PRO A 41 -8.70 7.27 10.97
C PRO A 41 -9.91 6.48 10.50
N THR A 42 -10.76 6.09 11.44
CA THR A 42 -11.97 5.31 11.15
C THR A 42 -13.22 6.13 11.45
N PHE A 43 -14.24 5.97 10.62
CA PHE A 43 -15.58 6.48 10.88
C PHE A 43 -16.48 5.34 11.35
N GLU A 44 -17.37 4.86 10.50
CA GLU A 44 -18.26 3.73 10.83
C GLU A 44 -17.56 2.39 10.74
N ASN A 45 -16.66 2.22 9.76
CA ASN A 45 -15.96 0.98 9.50
C ASN A 45 -14.44 1.15 9.60
N LYS A 46 -13.78 0.13 10.14
CA LYS A 46 -12.32 0.00 10.06
C LYS A 46 -11.96 -0.61 8.73
N ALA A 47 -11.60 0.22 7.77
CA ALA A 47 -11.21 -0.23 6.44
C ALA A 47 -9.90 0.41 6.01
N ALA A 48 -9.08 -0.34 5.27
CA ALA A 48 -7.87 0.15 4.64
C ALA A 48 -7.73 -0.37 3.21
N TYR A 49 -7.04 0.41 2.41
CA TYR A 49 -6.73 0.03 1.06
C TYR A 49 -5.58 -0.95 1.01
N ILE A 50 -5.77 -2.08 0.33
CA ILE A 50 -4.70 -3.02 0.02
C ILE A 50 -4.32 -2.95 -1.46
N SER A 51 -3.02 -2.95 -1.72
CA SER A 51 -2.45 -3.05 -3.07
C SER A 51 -1.25 -3.98 -3.06
N THR A 52 -1.14 -4.80 -4.08
CA THR A 52 -0.02 -5.73 -4.27
C THR A 52 0.72 -5.41 -5.55
N TRP A 53 1.98 -5.78 -5.59
CA TRP A 53 2.82 -5.74 -6.78
C TRP A 53 3.19 -7.15 -7.17
N GLY A 54 3.23 -7.43 -8.44
CA GLY A 54 3.58 -8.75 -8.94
C GLY A 54 4.66 -8.68 -10.02
N TYR A 55 5.51 -9.69 -10.04
CA TYR A 55 6.43 -9.92 -11.15
C TYR A 55 5.72 -10.62 -12.29
N VAL A 56 5.96 -10.18 -13.50
CA VAL A 56 5.40 -10.81 -14.71
C VAL A 56 6.50 -11.19 -15.68
N LEU A 57 6.29 -12.29 -16.40
CA LEU A 57 7.18 -12.72 -17.46
C LEU A 57 6.70 -12.16 -18.80
N ASN A 58 7.53 -11.34 -19.42
CA ASN A 58 7.25 -10.84 -20.75
C ASN A 58 7.25 -12.00 -21.79
N SER A 59 6.15 -12.16 -22.51
CA SER A 59 5.98 -13.22 -23.53
C SER A 59 7.01 -13.14 -24.65
N ALA A 60 7.53 -11.94 -24.97
CA ALA A 60 8.57 -11.73 -25.97
C ALA A 60 10.00 -11.95 -25.45
N SER A 61 10.20 -12.25 -24.15
CA SER A 61 11.53 -12.46 -23.60
C SER A 61 12.25 -13.65 -24.25
N LYS A 62 13.51 -13.46 -24.59
CA LYS A 62 14.40 -14.53 -25.06
C LYS A 62 15.03 -15.34 -23.92
N ASN A 63 14.92 -14.87 -22.68
CA ASN A 63 15.51 -15.47 -21.48
C ASN A 63 14.46 -16.06 -20.53
N LYS A 64 13.40 -16.68 -21.08
CA LYS A 64 12.25 -17.17 -20.28
C LYS A 64 12.66 -18.14 -19.18
N ALA A 65 13.58 -19.06 -19.46
CA ALA A 65 14.02 -20.04 -18.48
C ALA A 65 14.72 -19.39 -17.25
N ALA A 66 15.54 -18.38 -17.48
CA ALA A 66 16.19 -17.63 -16.40
C ALA A 66 15.16 -16.80 -15.61
N ALA A 67 14.24 -16.12 -16.30
CA ALA A 67 13.17 -15.36 -15.68
C ALA A 67 12.24 -16.25 -14.84
N GLN A 68 11.89 -17.45 -15.32
CA GLN A 68 11.10 -18.41 -14.54
C GLN A 68 11.81 -18.89 -13.27
N LYS A 69 13.15 -19.06 -13.30
CA LYS A 69 13.91 -19.40 -12.08
C LYS A 69 13.83 -18.27 -11.05
N PHE A 70 13.98 -17.03 -11.51
CA PHE A 70 13.82 -15.86 -10.64
C PHE A 70 12.41 -15.79 -10.03
N LEU A 71 11.36 -15.94 -10.87
CA LEU A 71 9.97 -15.91 -10.38
C LEU A 71 9.69 -17.00 -9.34
N LYS A 72 10.21 -18.21 -9.57
CA LYS A 72 10.10 -19.31 -8.59
C LYS A 72 10.80 -18.99 -7.27
N TYR A 73 11.97 -18.38 -7.33
CA TYR A 73 12.66 -17.94 -6.13
C TYR A 73 11.89 -16.81 -5.43
N ALA A 74 11.49 -15.77 -6.14
CA ALA A 74 10.77 -14.64 -5.57
C ALA A 74 9.43 -15.03 -4.91
N ALA A 75 8.79 -16.11 -5.38
CA ALA A 75 7.56 -16.65 -4.81
C ALA A 75 7.81 -17.81 -3.82
N SER A 76 9.06 -18.15 -3.52
CA SER A 76 9.38 -19.14 -2.49
C SER A 76 9.34 -18.52 -1.10
N GLU A 77 9.27 -19.36 -0.08
CA GLU A 77 9.37 -18.93 1.32
C GLU A 77 10.62 -18.09 1.56
N GLN A 78 11.80 -18.60 1.17
CA GLN A 78 13.05 -17.88 1.33
C GLN A 78 13.06 -16.55 0.58
N GLY A 79 12.54 -16.51 -0.65
CA GLY A 79 12.49 -15.26 -1.43
C GLY A 79 11.58 -14.20 -0.83
N GLU A 80 10.47 -14.60 -0.21
CA GLU A 80 9.57 -13.71 0.52
C GLU A 80 10.20 -13.21 1.82
N LEU A 81 10.89 -14.08 2.58
CA LEU A 81 11.62 -13.69 3.79
C LEU A 81 12.75 -12.70 3.46
N ASP A 82 13.58 -13.00 2.46
CA ASP A 82 14.66 -12.09 2.00
C ASP A 82 14.09 -10.73 1.58
N TYR A 83 12.97 -10.73 0.86
CA TYR A 83 12.32 -9.50 0.42
C TYR A 83 11.77 -8.68 1.60
N THR A 84 11.17 -9.35 2.59
CA THR A 84 10.66 -8.71 3.81
C THR A 84 11.80 -8.12 4.64
N GLU A 85 12.89 -8.85 4.84
CA GLU A 85 14.08 -8.37 5.55
C GLU A 85 14.66 -7.11 4.89
N MET A 86 14.75 -7.11 3.56
CA MET A 86 15.32 -5.98 2.80
C MET A 86 14.41 -4.76 2.74
N THR A 87 13.10 -4.92 2.80
CA THR A 87 12.14 -3.86 2.47
C THR A 87 11.16 -3.53 3.59
N SER A 88 11.09 -4.32 4.65
CA SER A 88 10.07 -4.25 5.72
C SER A 88 8.64 -4.29 5.18
N ARG A 89 8.42 -4.96 4.04
CA ARG A 89 7.09 -5.20 3.50
C ARG A 89 6.60 -6.57 3.90
N LEU A 90 5.30 -6.68 4.17
CA LEU A 90 4.72 -7.97 4.49
C LEU A 90 4.86 -8.95 3.32
N PRO A 91 5.14 -10.24 3.60
CA PRO A 91 5.13 -11.29 2.60
C PRO A 91 3.72 -11.48 2.04
N ALA A 92 3.61 -11.92 0.79
CA ALA A 92 2.34 -12.19 0.14
C ALA A 92 1.79 -13.60 0.47
N ARG A 93 2.66 -14.50 0.92
CA ARG A 93 2.30 -15.87 1.29
C ARG A 93 1.84 -15.92 2.75
N THR A 94 0.67 -16.51 2.98
CA THR A 94 0.11 -16.65 4.34
C THR A 94 0.98 -17.54 5.23
N ASP A 95 1.54 -18.64 4.70
CA ASP A 95 2.43 -19.52 5.45
C ASP A 95 3.73 -18.83 5.89
N VAL A 96 4.25 -17.89 5.09
CA VAL A 96 5.40 -17.06 5.48
C VAL A 96 5.00 -16.00 6.48
N LEU A 97 3.83 -15.38 6.29
CA LEU A 97 3.31 -14.36 7.21
C LEU A 97 3.11 -14.90 8.64
N GLU A 98 2.78 -16.19 8.76
CA GLU A 98 2.55 -16.90 10.02
C GLU A 98 3.78 -17.68 10.52
N SER A 99 4.92 -17.60 9.83
CA SER A 99 6.10 -18.40 10.13
C SER A 99 6.87 -17.88 11.36
N ASP A 100 7.54 -18.81 12.05
CA ASP A 100 8.45 -18.48 13.16
C ASP A 100 9.67 -17.68 12.68
N GLU A 101 10.10 -17.89 11.44
CA GLU A 101 11.20 -17.17 10.81
C GLU A 101 10.89 -15.69 10.66
N LEU A 102 9.68 -15.36 10.20
CA LEU A 102 9.23 -13.96 10.13
C LEU A 102 9.06 -13.35 11.52
N ALA A 103 8.49 -14.10 12.46
CA ALA A 103 8.31 -13.63 13.83
C ALA A 103 9.65 -13.36 14.56
N ALA A 104 10.71 -14.09 14.19
CA ALA A 104 12.06 -13.88 14.73
C ALA A 104 12.80 -12.67 14.11
N MET A 105 12.27 -12.09 13.02
CA MET A 105 12.82 -10.88 12.42
C MET A 105 12.44 -9.68 13.28
N ASP A 106 13.41 -9.04 13.91
CA ASP A 106 13.22 -7.78 14.65
C ASP A 106 13.10 -6.60 13.66
N LEU A 107 11.99 -6.58 12.91
CA LEU A 107 11.75 -5.55 11.90
C LEU A 107 10.90 -4.42 12.50
N PRO A 108 11.38 -3.18 12.45
CA PRO A 108 10.66 -2.04 13.01
C PRO A 108 9.25 -1.90 12.42
N GLY A 109 8.25 -1.86 13.29
CA GLY A 109 6.85 -1.69 12.93
C GLY A 109 6.16 -2.93 12.34
N LEU A 110 6.80 -4.09 12.33
CA LEU A 110 6.19 -5.32 11.80
C LEU A 110 4.99 -5.74 12.63
N ASP A 111 5.10 -5.72 13.95
CA ASP A 111 4.03 -6.13 14.85
C ASP A 111 2.83 -5.20 14.76
N GLU A 112 3.05 -3.88 14.72
CA GLU A 112 1.98 -2.89 14.56
C GLU A 112 1.27 -3.04 13.21
N ILE A 113 2.02 -3.36 12.14
CA ILE A 113 1.43 -3.62 10.82
C ILE A 113 0.61 -4.90 10.83
N LYS A 114 1.11 -5.98 11.44
CA LYS A 114 0.37 -7.25 11.55
C LYS A 114 -0.92 -7.06 12.35
N GLU A 115 -0.83 -6.45 13.54
CA GLU A 115 -2.01 -6.14 14.36
C GLU A 115 -3.03 -5.28 13.60
N TYR A 116 -2.57 -4.30 12.84
CA TYR A 116 -3.44 -3.47 12.02
C TYR A 116 -4.15 -4.25 10.92
N VAL A 117 -3.42 -5.10 10.20
CA VAL A 117 -3.97 -5.94 9.12
C VAL A 117 -5.01 -6.92 9.68
N ASP A 118 -4.73 -7.57 10.81
CA ASP A 118 -5.63 -8.54 11.45
C ASP A 118 -6.94 -7.92 11.95
N ASN A 119 -6.92 -6.63 12.26
CA ASN A 119 -8.06 -5.91 12.84
C ASN A 119 -8.74 -4.93 11.86
N THR A 120 -8.43 -5.01 10.56
CA THR A 120 -8.91 -4.03 9.57
C THR A 120 -9.46 -4.74 8.34
N GLU A 121 -10.61 -4.29 7.84
CA GLU A 121 -11.12 -4.74 6.55
C GLU A 121 -10.22 -4.22 5.43
N LEU A 122 -9.65 -5.12 4.63
CA LEU A 122 -8.76 -4.78 3.53
C LEU A 122 -9.53 -4.72 2.21
N LEU A 123 -9.63 -3.53 1.64
CA LEU A 123 -10.36 -3.27 0.41
C LEU A 123 -9.39 -3.08 -0.75
N ALA A 124 -9.55 -3.88 -1.80
CA ALA A 124 -8.78 -3.74 -3.03
C ALA A 124 -9.40 -2.71 -3.99
N ARG A 125 -8.65 -2.34 -5.02
CA ARG A 125 -9.19 -1.55 -6.12
C ARG A 125 -10.34 -2.29 -6.81
N PRO A 126 -11.34 -1.55 -7.35
CA PRO A 126 -12.30 -2.15 -8.26
C PRO A 126 -11.60 -2.89 -9.40
N MET A 127 -11.97 -4.14 -9.62
CA MET A 127 -11.47 -4.98 -10.70
C MET A 127 -12.18 -4.62 -12.00
N ALA A 128 -11.76 -3.51 -12.63
CA ALA A 128 -12.34 -3.02 -13.88
C ALA A 128 -11.26 -2.81 -14.95
N PRO A 129 -11.56 -3.03 -16.24
CA PRO A 129 -10.60 -2.80 -17.32
C PRO A 129 -10.04 -1.37 -17.37
N GLN A 130 -10.83 -0.39 -16.95
CA GLN A 130 -10.50 1.03 -16.95
C GLN A 130 -10.22 1.57 -15.52
N ALA A 131 -9.68 0.72 -14.65
CA ALA A 131 -9.40 1.10 -13.26
C ALA A 131 -8.43 2.29 -13.13
N MET A 132 -7.48 2.42 -14.05
CA MET A 132 -6.51 3.53 -14.02
C MET A 132 -7.14 4.86 -14.40
N GLU A 133 -8.04 4.86 -15.39
CA GLU A 133 -8.83 6.02 -15.79
C GLU A 133 -9.74 6.46 -14.65
N PHE A 134 -10.42 5.49 -14.01
CA PHE A 134 -11.24 5.74 -12.83
C PHE A 134 -10.44 6.43 -11.71
N ILE A 135 -9.27 5.88 -11.35
CA ILE A 135 -8.42 6.43 -10.29
C ILE A 135 -7.95 7.85 -10.63
N SER A 136 -7.58 8.08 -11.89
CA SER A 136 -7.13 9.39 -12.35
C SER A 136 -8.25 10.44 -12.29
N GLU A 137 -9.46 10.08 -12.71
CA GLU A 137 -10.62 10.96 -12.64
C GLU A 137 -11.03 11.26 -11.20
N MET A 138 -11.11 10.21 -10.35
CA MET A 138 -11.40 10.39 -8.92
C MET A 138 -10.39 11.28 -8.22
N GLY A 139 -9.08 11.12 -8.51
CA GLY A 139 -8.03 11.99 -7.98
C GLY A 139 -8.21 13.44 -8.39
N SER A 140 -8.56 13.69 -9.66
CA SER A 140 -8.84 15.05 -10.16
C SER A 140 -10.08 15.67 -9.51
N LEU A 141 -11.16 14.90 -9.38
CA LEU A 141 -12.40 15.38 -8.73
C LEU A 141 -12.16 15.71 -7.25
N PHE A 142 -11.41 14.85 -6.55
CA PHE A 142 -11.05 15.10 -5.16
C PHE A 142 -10.19 16.36 -5.01
N GLN A 143 -9.22 16.57 -5.90
CA GLN A 143 -8.40 17.79 -5.90
C GLN A 143 -9.25 19.04 -6.10
N GLN A 144 -10.19 19.03 -7.04
CA GLN A 144 -11.12 20.14 -7.27
C GLN A 144 -12.00 20.41 -6.04
N TYR A 145 -12.46 19.34 -5.36
CA TYR A 145 -13.25 19.49 -4.14
C TYR A 145 -12.44 20.11 -2.99
N VAL A 146 -11.23 19.65 -2.72
CA VAL A 146 -10.41 20.21 -1.63
C VAL A 146 -9.84 21.59 -1.93
N SER A 147 -9.90 22.02 -3.20
CA SER A 147 -9.54 23.38 -3.64
C SER A 147 -10.74 24.32 -3.74
N ASP A 148 -11.92 23.92 -3.21
CA ASP A 148 -13.17 24.68 -3.23
C ASP A 148 -13.71 24.98 -4.66
N GLU A 149 -13.25 24.24 -5.67
CA GLU A 149 -13.75 24.35 -7.05
C GLU A 149 -15.06 23.57 -7.27
N LEU A 150 -15.33 22.58 -6.41
CA LEU A 150 -16.55 21.79 -6.39
C LEU A 150 -17.20 21.81 -5.01
N THR A 151 -18.53 21.89 -4.97
CA THR A 151 -19.28 21.57 -3.75
C THR A 151 -19.26 20.07 -3.48
N LEU A 152 -19.56 19.66 -2.24
CA LEU A 152 -19.66 18.24 -1.88
C LEU A 152 -20.69 17.51 -2.76
N ASP A 153 -21.86 18.10 -2.97
CA ASP A 153 -22.92 17.51 -3.80
C ASP A 153 -22.44 17.29 -5.24
N SER A 154 -21.80 18.30 -5.83
CA SER A 154 -21.25 18.22 -7.19
C SER A 154 -20.11 17.20 -7.28
N PHE A 155 -19.27 17.08 -6.25
CA PHE A 155 -18.26 16.05 -6.18
C PHE A 155 -18.88 14.65 -6.14
N CYS A 156 -19.88 14.42 -5.26
CA CYS A 156 -20.56 13.13 -5.14
C CYS A 156 -21.27 12.73 -6.44
N GLU A 157 -21.96 13.65 -7.11
CA GLU A 157 -22.62 13.39 -8.39
C GLU A 157 -21.60 12.97 -9.48
N LYS A 158 -20.50 13.70 -9.61
CA LYS A 158 -19.45 13.38 -10.59
C LYS A 158 -18.71 12.09 -10.25
N ALA A 159 -18.45 11.84 -8.97
CA ALA A 159 -17.83 10.60 -8.50
C ALA A 159 -18.72 9.37 -8.82
N GLN A 160 -20.03 9.46 -8.58
CA GLN A 160 -20.96 8.40 -8.95
C GLN A 160 -20.96 8.15 -10.47
N LYS A 161 -20.96 9.21 -11.26
CA LYS A 161 -20.85 9.08 -12.72
C LYS A 161 -19.56 8.39 -13.17
N ALA A 162 -18.44 8.65 -12.50
CA ALA A 162 -17.18 7.96 -12.78
C ALA A 162 -17.28 6.46 -12.44
N VAL A 163 -17.89 6.10 -11.30
CA VAL A 163 -18.18 4.70 -10.95
C VAL A 163 -19.01 4.02 -12.04
N ASP A 164 -20.11 4.63 -12.47
CA ASP A 164 -21.01 4.08 -13.49
C ASP A 164 -20.33 3.94 -14.85
N THR A 165 -19.37 4.82 -15.14
CA THR A 165 -18.65 4.82 -16.43
C THR A 165 -17.55 3.76 -16.48
N TYR A 166 -16.78 3.60 -15.41
CA TYR A 166 -15.53 2.83 -15.44
C TYR A 166 -15.62 1.51 -14.67
N VAL A 167 -16.47 1.41 -13.67
CA VAL A 167 -16.52 0.27 -12.75
C VAL A 167 -17.72 -0.63 -12.99
N VAL A 168 -18.89 -0.05 -13.14
CA VAL A 168 -20.15 -0.78 -13.35
C VAL A 168 -20.38 -0.99 -14.85
N LYS A 169 -20.16 -2.22 -15.35
CA LYS A 169 -20.56 -2.65 -16.70
C LYS A 169 -21.31 -3.97 -16.64
#